data_3517bb2b7faa14cc0100f25b27b39416
#
_entry.id   3517bb2b7faa14cc0100f25b27b39416
#
_cell.length_a   1.000
_cell.length_b   1.000
_cell.length_c   1.000
_cell.angle_alpha   90.00
_cell.angle_beta   90.00
_cell.angle_gamma   90.00
#
_symmetry.space_group_name_H-M   'P 1'
#
loop_
_entity.id
_entity.type
_entity.pdbx_description
1 polymer ?
#
loop_
_entity_poly.entity_id
_entity_poly.type
_entity_poly.pdbx_seq_one_letter_code
_entity_poly.pdbx_strand_id
1 'polypeptide(L)'
;MRKVSIVGVGTSKFGNRADVSLPELAWEAVKEALDDARLGPEDVQGFVVGNVGGWSSEALPAVVVGEYCGLVPKSGIRVEAACATGSAAVRTAYHMVASGEADVVMAIGVEKMNESPTPTVVEFIGRAGNYFWEFENFGLTFPGYYALYATAYMHRYGATEEDLCKVAMKNHYYGSLNPKAQFQRAITVEECLNSRYVAWPLKLYDSSPITDGASAVILASEEVAKKLTDTPVWIKAIGYANGTANLSKRPDFIGLEAAQVAAKMAYKKAGIDPENPVKYLDVAEVHDCFTIAEIMAYEDLGFAKRGEG
;
A
#
# COMPACT_ATOMS: atom_id res chain seq x y z
N MET A 1 -2.05 -18.30 -19.00
CA MET A 1 -2.51 -16.89 -18.85
C MET A 1 -1.63 -16.01 -19.72
N ARG A 2 -2.20 -14.97 -20.33
CA ARG A 2 -1.44 -13.99 -21.13
C ARG A 2 -0.45 -13.23 -20.24
N LYS A 3 0.65 -12.77 -20.80
CA LYS A 3 1.54 -11.83 -20.11
C LYS A 3 0.86 -10.48 -19.97
N VAL A 4 1.10 -9.82 -18.86
CA VAL A 4 0.53 -8.51 -18.51
C VAL A 4 1.66 -7.54 -18.18
N SER A 5 1.55 -6.34 -18.72
CA SER A 5 2.50 -5.25 -18.51
C SER A 5 1.80 -4.05 -17.88
N ILE A 6 2.51 -3.30 -17.04
CA ILE A 6 2.16 -1.94 -16.69
C ILE A 6 2.64 -1.04 -17.83
N VAL A 7 1.77 -0.18 -18.34
CA VAL A 7 2.03 0.71 -19.48
C VAL A 7 1.82 2.18 -19.16
N GLY A 8 1.23 2.51 -18.01
CA GLY A 8 1.07 3.87 -17.55
C GLY A 8 0.89 3.92 -16.04
N VAL A 9 1.42 4.96 -15.43
CA VAL A 9 1.35 5.19 -13.97
C VAL A 9 1.03 6.64 -13.67
N GLY A 10 0.29 6.88 -12.61
CA GLY A 10 -0.04 8.22 -12.15
C GLY A 10 -0.28 8.28 -10.66
N THR A 11 0.00 9.41 -10.05
CA THR A 11 -0.13 9.61 -8.60
C THR A 11 -0.53 11.04 -8.31
N SER A 12 -1.53 11.25 -7.45
CA SER A 12 -1.91 12.57 -6.96
C SER A 12 -0.86 13.13 -5.99
N LYS A 13 -1.01 14.39 -5.59
CA LYS A 13 -0.33 14.89 -4.39
C LYS A 13 -0.99 14.29 -3.15
N PHE A 14 -0.18 13.81 -2.19
CA PHE A 14 -0.64 13.29 -0.90
C PHE A 14 -0.67 14.40 0.16
N GLY A 15 -1.63 14.34 1.07
CA GLY A 15 -1.76 15.30 2.16
C GLY A 15 -3.19 15.38 2.70
N ASN A 16 -3.50 16.46 3.41
CA ASN A 16 -4.88 16.83 3.67
C ASN A 16 -5.42 17.55 2.44
N ARG A 17 -6.23 16.84 1.64
CA ARG A 17 -6.75 17.29 0.35
C ARG A 17 -8.21 17.73 0.47
N ALA A 18 -8.47 18.68 1.39
CA ALA A 18 -9.79 19.31 1.53
C ALA A 18 -10.22 20.16 0.30
N ASP A 19 -9.28 20.41 -0.60
CA ASP A 19 -9.46 21.17 -1.85
C ASP A 19 -10.20 20.41 -2.95
N VAL A 20 -10.26 19.07 -2.87
CA VAL A 20 -10.87 18.20 -3.91
C VAL A 20 -11.76 17.14 -3.28
N SER A 21 -12.79 16.70 -4.02
CA SER A 21 -13.59 15.52 -3.70
C SER A 21 -12.84 14.22 -3.99
N LEU A 22 -13.38 13.08 -3.54
CA LEU A 22 -12.78 11.76 -3.79
C LEU A 22 -12.62 11.47 -5.31
N PRO A 23 -13.62 11.67 -6.18
CA PRO A 23 -13.43 11.42 -7.62
C PRO A 23 -12.45 12.41 -8.27
N GLU A 24 -12.42 13.69 -7.84
CA GLU A 24 -11.43 14.65 -8.33
C GLU A 24 -10.01 14.25 -7.95
N LEU A 25 -9.81 13.77 -6.72
CA LEU A 25 -8.52 13.25 -6.27
C LEU A 25 -8.09 12.02 -7.08
N ALA A 26 -9.03 11.10 -7.36
CA ALA A 26 -8.77 9.96 -8.23
C ALA A 26 -8.38 10.40 -9.65
N TRP A 27 -9.06 11.43 -10.19
CA TRP A 27 -8.78 11.96 -11.52
C TRP A 27 -7.37 12.50 -11.69
N GLU A 28 -6.78 13.11 -10.66
CA GLU A 28 -5.38 13.56 -10.73
C GLU A 28 -4.45 12.40 -11.09
N ALA A 29 -4.62 11.24 -10.45
CA ALA A 29 -3.82 10.06 -10.70
C ALA A 29 -4.18 9.37 -12.03
N VAL A 30 -5.48 9.26 -12.33
CA VAL A 30 -5.98 8.66 -13.57
C VAL A 30 -5.51 9.44 -14.79
N LYS A 31 -5.61 10.78 -14.74
CA LYS A 31 -5.14 11.63 -15.83
C LYS A 31 -3.66 11.44 -16.11
N GLU A 32 -2.83 11.46 -15.06
CA GLU A 32 -1.38 11.27 -15.22
C GLU A 32 -1.05 9.87 -15.80
N ALA A 33 -1.75 8.81 -15.33
CA ALA A 33 -1.56 7.46 -15.87
C ALA A 33 -1.96 7.34 -17.35
N LEU A 34 -3.05 8.02 -17.77
CA LEU A 34 -3.46 8.08 -19.16
C LEU A 34 -2.46 8.86 -20.02
N ASP A 35 -2.00 10.01 -19.53
CA ASP A 35 -0.99 10.83 -20.21
C ASP A 35 0.33 10.05 -20.38
N ASP A 36 0.78 9.31 -19.33
CA ASP A 36 1.98 8.48 -19.37
C ASP A 36 1.87 7.34 -20.39
N ALA A 37 0.71 6.67 -20.44
CA ALA A 37 0.43 5.62 -21.41
C ALA A 37 0.10 6.14 -22.82
N ARG A 38 -0.14 7.43 -22.98
CA ARG A 38 -0.66 8.06 -24.21
C ARG A 38 -1.99 7.46 -24.67
N LEU A 39 -2.87 7.19 -23.70
CA LEU A 39 -4.21 6.65 -23.90
C LEU A 39 -5.28 7.66 -23.49
N GLY A 40 -6.48 7.49 -24.05
CA GLY A 40 -7.68 8.15 -23.57
C GLY A 40 -8.52 7.25 -22.66
N PRO A 41 -9.49 7.81 -21.91
CA PRO A 41 -10.45 7.00 -21.16
C PRO A 41 -11.15 5.96 -22.03
N GLU A 42 -11.38 6.22 -23.32
CA GLU A 42 -12.02 5.34 -24.30
C GLU A 42 -11.23 4.05 -24.55
N ASP A 43 -9.91 4.08 -24.42
CA ASP A 43 -9.03 2.93 -24.66
C ASP A 43 -9.06 1.92 -23.49
N VAL A 44 -9.46 2.37 -22.30
CA VAL A 44 -9.58 1.53 -21.11
C VAL A 44 -10.87 0.72 -21.19
N GLN A 45 -10.78 -0.60 -21.07
CA GLN A 45 -11.91 -1.53 -21.23
C GLN A 45 -12.56 -1.94 -19.91
N GLY A 46 -11.84 -1.80 -18.81
CA GLY A 46 -12.35 -2.07 -17.46
C GLY A 46 -11.52 -1.36 -16.41
N PHE A 47 -12.06 -1.22 -15.21
CA PHE A 47 -11.33 -0.58 -14.11
C PHE A 47 -11.66 -1.21 -12.76
N VAL A 48 -10.71 -1.10 -11.84
CA VAL A 48 -10.82 -1.60 -10.47
C VAL A 48 -10.47 -0.47 -9.51
N VAL A 49 -11.39 -0.11 -8.64
CA VAL A 49 -11.16 0.90 -7.59
C VAL A 49 -10.84 0.21 -6.29
N GLY A 50 -9.64 0.43 -5.79
CA GLY A 50 -9.19 0.05 -4.45
C GLY A 50 -9.51 1.17 -3.47
N ASN A 51 -10.40 0.91 -2.51
CA ASN A 51 -10.80 1.87 -1.50
C ASN A 51 -11.28 1.14 -0.26
N VAL A 52 -10.75 1.47 0.91
CA VAL A 52 -11.21 0.92 2.19
C VAL A 52 -12.51 1.60 2.60
N GLY A 53 -12.56 2.93 2.49
CA GLY A 53 -13.74 3.73 2.84
C GLY A 53 -14.02 3.75 4.34
N GLY A 54 -15.24 4.15 4.68
CA GLY A 54 -15.69 4.21 6.07
C GLY A 54 -15.40 5.54 6.77
N TRP A 55 -14.39 6.27 6.33
CA TRP A 55 -14.08 7.65 6.72
C TRP A 55 -14.50 8.68 5.66
N SER A 56 -14.73 8.24 4.42
CA SER A 56 -15.24 9.09 3.35
C SER A 56 -16.76 9.06 3.26
N SER A 57 -17.36 10.14 2.80
CA SER A 57 -18.79 10.24 2.54
C SER A 57 -19.28 9.44 1.31
N GLU A 58 -18.35 9.01 0.44
CA GLU A 58 -18.71 8.28 -0.78
C GLU A 58 -19.02 6.80 -0.49
N ALA A 59 -20.30 6.44 -0.65
CA ALA A 59 -20.76 5.06 -0.45
C ALA A 59 -20.42 4.12 -1.63
N LEU A 60 -20.30 4.66 -2.85
CA LEU A 60 -20.10 3.92 -4.09
C LEU A 60 -18.87 4.40 -4.87
N PRO A 61 -17.66 4.31 -4.30
CA PRO A 61 -16.44 4.88 -4.87
C PRO A 61 -16.17 4.43 -6.32
N ALA A 62 -16.43 3.16 -6.66
CA ALA A 62 -16.21 2.68 -8.03
C ALA A 62 -17.14 3.36 -9.04
N VAL A 63 -18.37 3.66 -8.64
CA VAL A 63 -19.36 4.31 -9.53
C VAL A 63 -18.96 5.77 -9.77
N VAL A 64 -18.75 6.53 -8.70
CA VAL A 64 -18.46 7.97 -8.81
C VAL A 64 -17.09 8.25 -9.45
N VAL A 65 -16.08 7.44 -9.14
CA VAL A 65 -14.77 7.53 -9.78
C VAL A 65 -14.86 7.14 -11.26
N GLY A 66 -15.56 6.05 -11.57
CA GLY A 66 -15.74 5.61 -12.96
C GLY A 66 -16.45 6.66 -13.82
N GLU A 67 -17.50 7.28 -13.29
CA GLU A 67 -18.23 8.34 -13.97
C GLU A 67 -17.35 9.58 -14.18
N TYR A 68 -16.75 10.08 -13.10
CA TYR A 68 -15.94 11.30 -13.16
C TYR A 68 -14.71 11.16 -14.08
N CYS A 69 -14.09 9.98 -14.10
CA CYS A 69 -12.93 9.69 -14.94
C CYS A 69 -13.27 9.28 -16.39
N GLY A 70 -14.54 9.33 -16.80
CA GLY A 70 -14.96 8.94 -18.16
C GLY A 70 -14.80 7.45 -18.45
N LEU A 71 -14.80 6.61 -17.40
CA LEU A 71 -14.66 5.15 -17.53
C LEU A 71 -15.98 4.39 -17.60
N VAL A 72 -17.09 5.08 -17.70
CA VAL A 72 -18.42 4.48 -17.91
C VAL A 72 -18.85 4.57 -19.38
N PRO A 73 -19.68 3.64 -19.90
CA PRO A 73 -20.21 2.42 -19.29
C PRO A 73 -19.26 1.23 -19.53
N LYS A 74 -18.41 0.92 -18.57
CA LYS A 74 -17.42 -0.17 -18.65
C LYS A 74 -17.50 -1.05 -17.41
N SER A 75 -16.85 -2.22 -17.45
CA SER A 75 -16.75 -3.10 -16.29
C SER A 75 -15.96 -2.40 -15.19
N GLY A 76 -16.61 -2.11 -14.07
CA GLY A 76 -16.02 -1.44 -12.91
C GLY A 76 -16.37 -2.16 -11.62
N ILE A 77 -15.39 -2.35 -10.73
CA ILE A 77 -15.58 -3.00 -9.43
C ILE A 77 -14.76 -2.30 -8.35
N ARG A 78 -15.28 -2.26 -7.12
CA ARG A 78 -14.52 -1.91 -5.92
C ARG A 78 -13.96 -3.16 -5.26
N VAL A 79 -12.72 -3.07 -4.78
CA VAL A 79 -12.06 -4.10 -3.97
C VAL A 79 -11.50 -3.50 -2.70
N GLU A 80 -11.36 -4.34 -1.66
CA GLU A 80 -10.84 -3.96 -0.36
C GLU A 80 -9.95 -5.09 0.20
N ALA A 81 -8.85 -4.76 0.82
CA ALA A 81 -7.94 -5.64 1.55
C ALA A 81 -7.10 -4.83 2.58
N ALA A 82 -7.75 -3.93 3.32
CA ALA A 82 -7.11 -3.00 4.26
C ALA A 82 -5.90 -2.29 3.63
N CYS A 83 -4.73 -2.29 4.27
CA CYS A 83 -3.51 -1.65 3.74
C CYS A 83 -3.01 -2.26 2.42
N ALA A 84 -3.45 -3.46 2.03
CA ALA A 84 -3.13 -4.11 0.75
C ALA A 84 -4.17 -3.84 -0.35
N THR A 85 -5.11 -2.91 -0.15
CA THR A 85 -6.21 -2.61 -1.08
C THR A 85 -5.72 -2.22 -2.47
N GLY A 86 -4.69 -1.37 -2.57
CA GLY A 86 -4.08 -1.02 -3.86
C GLY A 86 -3.51 -2.23 -4.59
N SER A 87 -2.81 -3.11 -3.88
CA SER A 87 -2.31 -4.37 -4.45
C SER A 87 -3.43 -5.32 -4.86
N ALA A 88 -4.56 -5.35 -4.12
CA ALA A 88 -5.74 -6.13 -4.49
C ALA A 88 -6.38 -5.59 -5.77
N ALA A 89 -6.41 -4.27 -5.97
CA ALA A 89 -6.89 -3.65 -7.20
C ALA A 89 -6.00 -4.03 -8.40
N VAL A 90 -4.68 -3.92 -8.26
CA VAL A 90 -3.71 -4.34 -9.29
C VAL A 90 -3.86 -5.83 -9.59
N ARG A 91 -3.99 -6.69 -8.57
CA ARG A 91 -4.21 -8.12 -8.75
C ARG A 91 -5.48 -8.44 -9.52
N THR A 92 -6.58 -7.75 -9.20
CA THR A 92 -7.86 -7.94 -9.89
C THR A 92 -7.75 -7.52 -11.35
N ALA A 93 -7.22 -6.34 -11.62
CA ALA A 93 -6.95 -5.85 -12.98
C ALA A 93 -6.02 -6.81 -13.76
N TYR A 94 -4.96 -7.32 -13.11
CA TYR A 94 -4.08 -8.33 -13.69
C TYR A 94 -4.87 -9.57 -14.15
N HIS A 95 -5.79 -10.07 -13.32
CA HIS A 95 -6.58 -11.25 -13.69
C HIS A 95 -7.56 -10.97 -14.84
N MET A 96 -8.17 -9.79 -14.90
CA MET A 96 -9.01 -9.38 -16.03
C MET A 96 -8.23 -9.37 -17.36
N VAL A 97 -7.00 -8.85 -17.35
CA VAL A 97 -6.13 -8.85 -18.54
C VAL A 97 -5.62 -10.26 -18.82
N ALA A 98 -5.11 -10.98 -17.82
CA ALA A 98 -4.49 -12.30 -17.98
C ALA A 98 -5.48 -13.38 -18.43
N SER A 99 -6.76 -13.27 -18.06
CA SER A 99 -7.83 -14.19 -18.50
C SER A 99 -8.28 -13.95 -19.93
N GLY A 100 -8.08 -12.74 -20.46
CA GLY A 100 -8.57 -12.33 -21.77
C GLY A 100 -9.94 -11.65 -21.73
N GLU A 101 -10.46 -11.31 -20.56
CA GLU A 101 -11.68 -10.53 -20.41
C GLU A 101 -11.53 -9.13 -21.02
N ALA A 102 -10.37 -8.50 -20.83
CA ALA A 102 -10.03 -7.20 -21.39
C ALA A 102 -8.55 -7.15 -21.80
N ASP A 103 -8.20 -6.23 -22.68
CA ASP A 103 -6.81 -5.99 -23.08
C ASP A 103 -6.15 -4.85 -22.32
N VAL A 104 -6.94 -3.85 -21.89
CA VAL A 104 -6.49 -2.68 -21.12
C VAL A 104 -7.41 -2.48 -19.93
N VAL A 105 -6.85 -2.56 -18.72
CA VAL A 105 -7.57 -2.38 -17.46
C VAL A 105 -6.82 -1.40 -16.56
N MET A 106 -7.53 -0.49 -15.92
CA MET A 106 -6.97 0.46 -14.98
C MET A 106 -7.24 0.00 -13.53
N ALA A 107 -6.21 -0.02 -12.70
CA ALA A 107 -6.35 -0.13 -11.25
C ALA A 107 -6.12 1.25 -10.62
N ILE A 108 -7.06 1.69 -9.77
CA ILE A 108 -7.09 3.00 -9.13
C ILE A 108 -7.19 2.79 -7.62
N GLY A 109 -6.22 3.29 -6.86
CA GLY A 109 -6.33 3.38 -5.40
C GLY A 109 -6.65 4.81 -5.00
N VAL A 110 -7.64 5.02 -4.12
CA VAL A 110 -8.00 6.36 -3.64
C VAL A 110 -8.55 6.30 -2.23
N GLU A 111 -8.07 7.21 -1.37
CA GLU A 111 -8.58 7.39 0.00
C GLU A 111 -8.70 8.87 0.37
N LYS A 112 -9.77 9.19 1.10
CA LYS A 112 -10.07 10.52 1.65
C LYS A 112 -10.27 10.41 3.17
N MET A 113 -9.20 10.07 3.89
CA MET A 113 -9.26 9.83 5.34
C MET A 113 -9.54 11.11 6.14
N ASN A 114 -9.11 12.28 5.64
CA ASN A 114 -9.30 13.57 6.31
C ASN A 114 -10.74 14.12 6.21
N GLU A 115 -11.66 13.43 5.52
CA GLU A 115 -13.10 13.75 5.59
C GLU A 115 -13.72 13.41 6.95
N SER A 116 -13.07 12.54 7.73
CA SER A 116 -13.50 12.18 9.08
C SER A 116 -12.56 12.74 10.15
N PRO A 117 -13.10 13.12 11.34
CA PRO A 117 -12.28 13.51 12.47
C PRO A 117 -11.33 12.39 12.90
N THR A 118 -10.14 12.73 13.40
CA THR A 118 -9.13 11.77 13.85
C THR A 118 -9.68 10.65 14.77
N PRO A 119 -10.55 10.90 15.78
CA PRO A 119 -11.11 9.83 16.60
C PRO A 119 -11.91 8.80 15.80
N THR A 120 -12.69 9.24 14.81
CA THR A 120 -13.45 8.35 13.92
C THR A 120 -12.52 7.49 13.05
N VAL A 121 -11.45 8.08 12.50
CA VAL A 121 -10.44 7.36 11.73
C VAL A 121 -9.74 6.32 12.61
N VAL A 122 -9.35 6.67 13.83
CA VAL A 122 -8.71 5.75 14.79
C VAL A 122 -9.62 4.58 15.13
N GLU A 123 -10.91 4.84 15.40
CA GLU A 123 -11.91 3.78 15.65
C GLU A 123 -12.07 2.88 14.42
N PHE A 124 -12.22 3.47 13.24
CA PHE A 124 -12.43 2.70 12.02
C PHE A 124 -11.23 1.80 11.68
N ILE A 125 -10.00 2.32 11.80
CA ILE A 125 -8.78 1.52 11.61
C ILE A 125 -8.67 0.44 12.71
N GLY A 126 -9.08 0.74 13.94
CA GLY A 126 -9.12 -0.23 15.04
C GLY A 126 -10.01 -1.45 14.76
N ARG A 127 -10.97 -1.32 13.83
CA ARG A 127 -11.80 -2.44 13.36
C ARG A 127 -11.08 -3.42 12.45
N ALA A 128 -9.85 -3.14 12.03
CA ALA A 128 -9.06 -4.03 11.19
C ALA A 128 -8.55 -5.30 11.92
N GLY A 129 -8.65 -5.35 13.26
CA GLY A 129 -8.41 -6.53 14.08
C GLY A 129 -9.71 -7.18 14.56
N ASN A 130 -9.65 -7.85 15.71
CA ASN A 130 -10.86 -8.25 16.42
C ASN A 130 -11.43 -7.05 17.18
N TYR A 131 -12.29 -6.27 16.50
CA TYR A 131 -12.83 -5.02 17.02
C TYR A 131 -13.37 -5.16 18.44
N PHE A 132 -14.23 -6.17 18.68
CA PHE A 132 -14.93 -6.32 19.94
C PHE A 132 -13.98 -6.62 21.11
N TRP A 133 -13.06 -7.58 20.92
CA TRP A 133 -12.15 -7.99 21.99
C TRP A 133 -10.91 -7.10 22.13
N GLU A 134 -10.38 -6.60 21.04
CA GLU A 134 -9.09 -5.90 21.04
C GLU A 134 -9.28 -4.39 21.14
N PHE A 135 -10.14 -3.79 20.31
CA PHE A 135 -10.37 -2.35 20.33
C PHE A 135 -11.39 -1.93 21.40
N GLU A 136 -12.62 -2.44 21.35
CA GLU A 136 -13.71 -1.94 22.20
C GLU A 136 -13.49 -2.27 23.67
N ASN A 137 -13.10 -3.51 24.01
CA ASN A 137 -12.90 -3.90 25.40
C ASN A 137 -11.54 -3.51 25.98
N PHE A 138 -10.47 -3.47 25.18
CA PHE A 138 -9.13 -3.20 25.68
C PHE A 138 -8.52 -1.90 25.16
N GLY A 139 -9.21 -1.17 24.29
CA GLY A 139 -8.75 0.11 23.74
C GLY A 139 -7.50 -0.01 22.87
N LEU A 140 -7.25 -1.17 22.25
CA LEU A 140 -6.07 -1.39 21.44
C LEU A 140 -6.21 -0.67 20.09
N THR A 141 -5.57 0.48 19.99
CA THR A 141 -5.52 1.27 18.76
C THR A 141 -4.52 0.68 17.76
N PHE A 142 -4.57 1.12 16.51
CA PHE A 142 -3.65 0.64 15.48
C PHE A 142 -2.16 0.90 15.82
N PRO A 143 -1.76 2.09 16.33
CA PRO A 143 -0.42 2.26 16.90
C PRO A 143 -0.08 1.27 18.01
N GLY A 144 -1.07 0.91 18.84
CA GLY A 144 -0.91 -0.09 19.90
C GLY A 144 -0.56 -1.48 19.34
N TYR A 145 -1.18 -1.89 18.22
CA TYR A 145 -0.84 -3.15 17.54
C TYR A 145 0.65 -3.19 17.16
N TYR A 146 1.13 -2.14 16.51
CA TYR A 146 2.52 -2.08 16.06
C TYR A 146 3.51 -1.84 17.21
N ALA A 147 3.07 -1.20 18.29
CA ALA A 147 3.87 -1.10 19.50
C ALA A 147 4.14 -2.48 20.15
N LEU A 148 3.18 -3.40 20.09
CA LEU A 148 3.40 -4.80 20.52
C LEU A 148 4.46 -5.49 19.66
N TYR A 149 4.42 -5.32 18.33
CA TYR A 149 5.46 -5.85 17.44
C TYR A 149 6.83 -5.23 17.74
N ALA A 150 6.89 -3.90 17.87
CA ALA A 150 8.15 -3.21 18.19
C ALA A 150 8.74 -3.68 19.51
N THR A 151 7.91 -3.78 20.57
CA THR A 151 8.34 -4.25 21.89
C THR A 151 8.87 -5.69 21.84
N ALA A 152 8.15 -6.58 21.15
CA ALA A 152 8.55 -7.99 21.01
C ALA A 152 9.88 -8.11 20.23
N TYR A 153 10.02 -7.35 19.16
CA TYR A 153 11.22 -7.34 18.32
C TYR A 153 12.42 -6.78 19.08
N MET A 154 12.27 -5.65 19.77
CA MET A 154 13.30 -5.05 20.62
C MET A 154 13.75 -6.03 21.73
N HIS A 155 12.80 -6.68 22.38
CA HIS A 155 13.11 -7.67 23.42
C HIS A 155 13.85 -8.89 22.85
N ARG A 156 13.44 -9.36 21.68
CA ARG A 156 14.01 -10.58 21.06
C ARG A 156 15.39 -10.37 20.48
N TYR A 157 15.63 -9.23 19.83
CA TYR A 157 16.82 -8.98 19.01
C TYR A 157 17.69 -7.83 19.52
N GLY A 158 17.25 -7.13 20.56
CA GLY A 158 18.02 -6.02 21.12
C GLY A 158 17.96 -4.73 20.30
N ALA A 159 17.01 -4.63 19.36
CA ALA A 159 16.77 -3.40 18.62
C ALA A 159 16.39 -2.25 19.57
N THR A 160 16.64 -1.03 19.15
CA THR A 160 16.47 0.19 19.95
C THR A 160 15.49 1.16 19.27
N GLU A 161 15.05 2.18 19.99
CA GLU A 161 14.28 3.29 19.40
C GLU A 161 15.09 4.02 18.31
N GLU A 162 16.43 4.02 18.41
CA GLU A 162 17.29 4.61 17.38
C GLU A 162 17.18 3.84 16.05
N ASP A 163 17.09 2.52 16.08
CA ASP A 163 16.92 1.71 14.86
C ASP A 163 15.59 1.98 14.17
N LEU A 164 14.50 2.15 14.94
CA LEU A 164 13.21 2.60 14.41
C LEU A 164 13.35 4.00 13.78
N CYS A 165 13.98 4.93 14.46
CA CYS A 165 14.17 6.29 13.96
C CYS A 165 15.04 6.37 12.69
N LYS A 166 15.95 5.43 12.45
CA LYS A 166 16.72 5.34 11.20
C LYS A 166 15.80 5.08 9.99
N VAL A 167 14.78 4.24 10.17
CA VAL A 167 13.75 4.03 9.12
C VAL A 167 12.99 5.33 8.84
N ALA A 168 12.51 6.01 9.89
CA ALA A 168 11.83 7.28 9.74
C ALA A 168 12.70 8.33 9.04
N MET A 169 13.98 8.46 9.43
CA MET A 169 14.94 9.36 8.80
C MET A 169 15.12 9.07 7.32
N LYS A 170 15.29 7.78 6.95
CA LYS A 170 15.42 7.34 5.56
C LYS A 170 14.19 7.73 4.75
N ASN A 171 13.00 7.43 5.24
CA ASN A 171 11.75 7.68 4.52
C ASN A 171 11.44 9.18 4.40
N HIS A 172 11.74 9.99 5.42
CA HIS A 172 11.66 11.44 5.32
C HIS A 172 12.68 12.03 4.33
N TYR A 173 13.89 11.46 4.26
CA TYR A 173 14.87 11.89 3.25
C TYR A 173 14.34 11.66 1.84
N TYR A 174 13.87 10.47 1.49
CA TYR A 174 13.30 10.19 0.16
C TYR A 174 12.00 10.96 -0.07
N GLY A 175 11.16 11.12 0.96
CA GLY A 175 9.97 11.96 0.88
C GLY A 175 10.29 13.43 0.55
N SER A 176 11.43 13.96 1.04
CA SER A 176 11.87 15.33 0.72
C SER A 176 12.23 15.53 -0.76
N LEU A 177 12.55 14.45 -1.47
CA LEU A 177 12.86 14.45 -2.89
C LEU A 177 11.61 14.23 -3.78
N ASN A 178 10.49 13.82 -3.19
CA ASN A 178 9.26 13.55 -3.90
C ASN A 178 8.29 14.74 -3.81
N PRO A 179 8.01 15.48 -4.91
CA PRO A 179 7.14 16.65 -4.89
C PRO A 179 5.67 16.33 -4.54
N LYS A 180 5.28 15.05 -4.60
CA LYS A 180 3.93 14.57 -4.26
C LYS A 180 3.81 14.04 -2.84
N ALA A 181 4.90 13.87 -2.10
CA ALA A 181 4.88 13.42 -0.72
C ALA A 181 4.20 14.46 0.19
N GLN A 182 3.49 13.98 1.21
CA GLN A 182 2.87 14.84 2.22
C GLN A 182 3.91 15.64 3.00
N PHE A 183 4.99 14.99 3.43
CA PHE A 183 6.10 15.63 4.14
C PHE A 183 7.34 15.68 3.25
N GLN A 184 7.74 16.90 2.89
CA GLN A 184 8.87 17.16 2.01
C GLN A 184 10.06 17.73 2.79
N ARG A 185 10.31 17.19 3.98
CA ARG A 185 11.39 17.61 4.87
C ARG A 185 12.16 16.42 5.40
N ALA A 186 13.45 16.41 5.20
CA ALA A 186 14.34 15.46 5.87
C ALA A 186 14.36 15.74 7.39
N ILE A 187 14.51 14.68 8.17
CA ILE A 187 14.66 14.74 9.62
C ILE A 187 15.94 14.05 10.05
N THR A 188 16.41 14.32 11.26
CA THR A 188 17.50 13.60 11.88
C THR A 188 16.97 12.51 12.81
N VAL A 189 17.85 11.55 13.17
CA VAL A 189 17.54 10.56 14.18
C VAL A 189 17.25 11.21 15.53
N GLU A 190 17.98 12.28 15.89
CA GLU A 190 17.77 13.03 17.12
C GLU A 190 16.39 13.69 17.16
N GLU A 191 15.93 14.31 16.06
CA GLU A 191 14.58 14.88 15.97
C GLU A 191 13.50 13.79 16.16
N CYS A 192 13.70 12.60 15.59
CA CYS A 192 12.81 11.48 15.77
C CYS A 192 12.79 11.02 17.23
N LEU A 193 13.96 10.79 17.85
CA LEU A 193 14.11 10.34 19.25
C LEU A 193 13.49 11.31 20.25
N ASN A 194 13.54 12.62 19.97
CA ASN A 194 12.97 13.68 20.82
C ASN A 194 11.49 13.92 20.55
N SER A 195 10.87 13.27 19.57
CA SER A 195 9.44 13.41 19.29
C SER A 195 8.58 12.68 20.34
N ARG A 196 7.32 13.14 20.51
CA ARG A 196 6.42 12.53 21.50
C ARG A 196 6.09 11.08 21.18
N TYR A 197 5.89 10.27 22.21
CA TYR A 197 5.34 8.93 22.04
C TYR A 197 3.90 8.96 21.54
N VAL A 198 3.58 8.05 20.63
CA VAL A 198 2.22 7.74 20.16
C VAL A 198 1.71 6.50 20.90
N ALA A 199 2.50 5.44 20.92
CA ALA A 199 2.31 4.22 21.72
C ALA A 199 3.69 3.62 21.96
N TRP A 200 4.19 3.64 23.21
CA TRP A 200 5.55 3.20 23.52
C TRP A 200 5.87 1.82 22.91
N PRO A 201 7.00 1.62 22.21
CA PRO A 201 8.14 2.54 22.00
C PRO A 201 7.99 3.47 20.79
N LEU A 202 6.88 3.42 20.04
CA LEU A 202 6.66 4.19 18.83
C LEU A 202 6.43 5.67 19.12
N LYS A 203 7.17 6.51 18.42
CA LYS A 203 7.09 7.97 18.47
C LYS A 203 6.33 8.54 17.26
N LEU A 204 6.17 9.85 17.23
CA LEU A 204 5.44 10.54 16.18
C LEU A 204 5.99 10.22 14.78
N TYR A 205 7.30 10.25 14.61
CA TYR A 205 7.94 9.97 13.32
C TYR A 205 8.02 8.49 12.97
N ASP A 206 7.74 7.60 13.93
CA ASP A 206 7.60 6.15 13.68
C ASP A 206 6.24 5.78 13.07
N SER A 207 5.32 6.74 12.97
CA SER A 207 3.94 6.51 12.57
C SER A 207 3.59 7.27 11.30
N SER A 208 2.99 6.60 10.31
CA SER A 208 2.45 7.27 9.12
C SER A 208 1.28 8.18 9.50
N PRO A 209 1.11 9.34 8.83
CA PRO A 209 0.01 10.26 9.09
C PRO A 209 -1.31 9.77 8.49
N ILE A 210 -2.43 10.34 8.97
CA ILE A 210 -3.70 10.31 8.26
C ILE A 210 -3.54 11.14 6.98
N THR A 211 -3.88 10.56 5.83
CA THR A 211 -3.53 11.12 4.52
C THR A 211 -4.63 10.86 3.50
N ASP A 212 -4.87 11.83 2.64
CA ASP A 212 -5.64 11.67 1.41
C ASP A 212 -4.68 11.51 0.24
N GLY A 213 -5.05 10.69 -0.73
CA GLY A 213 -4.24 10.48 -1.93
C GLY A 213 -4.86 9.47 -2.89
N ALA A 214 -4.34 9.46 -4.11
CA ALA A 214 -4.72 8.50 -5.14
C ALA A 214 -3.51 8.09 -5.97
N SER A 215 -3.55 6.87 -6.49
CA SER A 215 -2.61 6.36 -7.48
C SER A 215 -3.34 5.48 -8.50
N ALA A 216 -2.90 5.50 -9.74
CA ALA A 216 -3.46 4.70 -10.81
C ALA A 216 -2.36 3.99 -11.59
N VAL A 217 -2.64 2.77 -12.03
CA VAL A 217 -1.78 2.02 -12.95
C VAL A 217 -2.63 1.43 -14.08
N ILE A 218 -2.13 1.49 -15.30
CA ILE A 218 -2.77 0.90 -16.47
C ILE A 218 -2.04 -0.40 -16.82
N LEU A 219 -2.80 -1.49 -16.83
CA LEU A 219 -2.33 -2.82 -17.19
C LEU A 219 -2.79 -3.17 -18.59
N ALA A 220 -1.88 -3.71 -19.40
CA ALA A 220 -2.21 -4.11 -20.76
C ALA A 220 -1.71 -5.54 -21.08
N SER A 221 -2.40 -6.18 -22.02
CA SER A 221 -1.96 -7.45 -22.61
C SER A 221 -0.64 -7.28 -23.36
N GLU A 222 0.14 -8.36 -23.50
CA GLU A 222 1.43 -8.34 -24.22
C GLU A 222 1.31 -7.71 -25.62
N GLU A 223 0.22 -8.01 -26.31
CA GLU A 223 0.00 -7.51 -27.66
C GLU A 223 -0.19 -5.97 -27.67
N VAL A 224 -0.98 -5.43 -26.75
CA VAL A 224 -1.22 -4.00 -26.64
C VAL A 224 0.02 -3.28 -26.09
N ALA A 225 0.64 -3.82 -25.05
CA ALA A 225 1.83 -3.23 -24.44
C ALA A 225 2.96 -2.99 -25.45
N LYS A 226 3.23 -3.97 -26.32
CA LYS A 226 4.25 -3.85 -27.37
C LYS A 226 3.93 -2.80 -28.46
N LYS A 227 2.67 -2.39 -28.58
CA LYS A 227 2.27 -1.30 -29.50
C LYS A 227 2.42 0.08 -28.83
N LEU A 228 2.30 0.12 -27.50
CA LEU A 228 2.33 1.37 -26.74
C LEU A 228 3.74 1.80 -26.33
N THR A 229 4.62 0.85 -26.05
CA THR A 229 5.97 1.15 -25.56
C THR A 229 7.01 0.13 -25.98
N ASP A 230 8.24 0.59 -26.23
CA ASP A 230 9.38 -0.26 -26.49
C ASP A 230 10.00 -0.87 -25.21
N THR A 231 9.60 -0.36 -24.04
CA THR A 231 10.09 -0.78 -22.72
C THR A 231 8.96 -1.20 -21.78
N PRO A 232 8.20 -2.27 -22.11
CA PRO A 232 7.09 -2.72 -21.27
C PRO A 232 7.59 -3.25 -19.92
N VAL A 233 6.90 -2.87 -18.83
CA VAL A 233 7.19 -3.32 -17.47
C VAL A 233 6.32 -4.52 -17.11
N TRP A 234 6.91 -5.72 -17.17
CA TRP A 234 6.18 -6.98 -17.02
C TRP A 234 5.89 -7.34 -15.57
N ILE A 235 4.65 -7.66 -15.25
CA ILE A 235 4.29 -8.31 -13.98
C ILE A 235 4.66 -9.78 -14.06
N LYS A 236 5.78 -10.16 -13.46
CA LYS A 236 6.28 -11.54 -13.49
C LYS A 236 5.48 -12.47 -12.58
N ALA A 237 5.09 -12.00 -11.41
CA ALA A 237 4.32 -12.78 -10.46
C ALA A 237 3.58 -11.90 -9.45
N ILE A 238 2.51 -12.43 -8.88
CA ILE A 238 1.80 -11.86 -7.76
C ILE A 238 1.65 -12.95 -6.70
N GLY A 239 2.05 -12.66 -5.46
CA GLY A 239 1.80 -13.45 -4.27
C GLY A 239 0.80 -12.74 -3.36
N TYR A 240 -0.02 -13.52 -2.66
CA TYR A 240 -1.01 -12.99 -1.72
C TYR A 240 -1.35 -14.03 -0.66
N ALA A 241 -1.62 -13.57 0.54
CA ALA A 241 -2.11 -14.38 1.64
C ALA A 241 -2.85 -13.51 2.66
N ASN A 242 -3.76 -14.08 3.39
CA ASN A 242 -4.42 -13.44 4.52
C ASN A 242 -3.90 -14.05 5.82
N GLY A 243 -3.60 -13.19 6.80
CA GLY A 243 -3.30 -13.60 8.16
C GLY A 243 -4.56 -13.68 9.04
N THR A 244 -4.36 -13.97 10.32
CA THR A 244 -5.43 -13.92 11.30
C THR A 244 -5.75 -12.47 11.71
N ALA A 245 -7.03 -12.16 11.90
CA ALA A 245 -7.47 -10.89 12.46
C ALA A 245 -7.21 -10.79 13.98
N ASN A 246 -7.11 -11.91 14.69
CA ASN A 246 -6.91 -11.91 16.14
C ASN A 246 -5.42 -11.98 16.49
N LEU A 247 -4.93 -11.02 17.28
CA LEU A 247 -3.56 -11.04 17.79
C LEU A 247 -3.26 -12.30 18.62
N SER A 248 -4.20 -12.75 19.42
CA SER A 248 -4.05 -13.96 20.26
C SER A 248 -3.85 -15.26 19.48
N LYS A 249 -4.12 -15.26 18.18
CA LYS A 249 -3.91 -16.42 17.30
C LYS A 249 -2.60 -16.37 16.51
N ARG A 250 -1.83 -15.29 16.66
CA ARG A 250 -0.53 -15.18 16.01
C ARG A 250 0.50 -16.03 16.75
N PRO A 251 1.40 -16.70 16.03
CA PRO A 251 2.43 -17.54 16.66
C PRO A 251 3.44 -16.69 17.44
N ASP A 252 3.70 -15.47 16.97
CA ASP A 252 4.59 -14.50 17.60
C ASP A 252 4.27 -13.07 17.12
N PHE A 253 5.06 -12.09 17.61
CA PHE A 253 4.97 -10.67 17.25
C PHE A 253 6.27 -10.14 16.60
N ILE A 254 7.03 -11.00 15.92
CA ILE A 254 8.31 -10.63 15.30
C ILE A 254 8.31 -10.78 13.77
N GLY A 255 7.15 -10.94 13.17
CA GLY A 255 6.96 -11.05 11.72
C GLY A 255 5.50 -11.20 11.33
N LEU A 256 5.24 -11.19 10.04
CA LEU A 256 3.91 -11.33 9.45
C LEU A 256 3.86 -12.58 8.56
N GLU A 257 3.28 -13.67 9.07
CA GLU A 257 3.16 -14.94 8.34
C GLU A 257 2.57 -14.78 6.94
N ALA A 258 1.55 -13.93 6.80
CA ALA A 258 0.93 -13.65 5.50
C ALA A 258 1.91 -13.04 4.50
N ALA A 259 2.80 -12.14 4.93
CA ALA A 259 3.84 -11.56 4.09
C ALA A 259 4.84 -12.63 3.61
N GLN A 260 5.28 -13.51 4.51
CA GLN A 260 6.19 -14.61 4.19
C GLN A 260 5.57 -15.60 3.17
N VAL A 261 4.30 -15.95 3.37
CA VAL A 261 3.57 -16.85 2.44
C VAL A 261 3.40 -16.18 1.07
N ALA A 262 3.02 -14.91 1.04
CA ALA A 262 2.87 -14.15 -0.20
C ALA A 262 4.20 -14.02 -0.97
N ALA A 263 5.31 -13.72 -0.26
CA ALA A 263 6.65 -13.65 -0.85
C ALA A 263 7.07 -14.98 -1.47
N LYS A 264 6.96 -16.09 -0.72
CA LYS A 264 7.29 -17.43 -1.22
C LYS A 264 6.47 -17.81 -2.45
N MET A 265 5.19 -17.45 -2.47
CA MET A 265 4.31 -17.68 -3.62
C MET A 265 4.78 -16.88 -4.85
N ALA A 266 5.11 -15.60 -4.68
CA ALA A 266 5.59 -14.75 -5.76
C ALA A 266 6.94 -15.23 -6.29
N TYR A 267 7.89 -15.51 -5.41
CA TYR A 267 9.24 -15.99 -5.78
C TYR A 267 9.17 -17.31 -6.55
N LYS A 268 8.40 -18.28 -6.07
CA LYS A 268 8.19 -19.53 -6.79
C LYS A 268 7.68 -19.34 -8.21
N LYS A 269 6.69 -18.44 -8.39
CA LYS A 269 6.12 -18.16 -9.71
C LYS A 269 7.07 -17.38 -10.62
N ALA A 270 7.89 -16.50 -10.05
CA ALA A 270 8.86 -15.67 -10.77
C ALA A 270 10.18 -16.40 -11.05
N GLY A 271 10.41 -17.59 -10.48
CA GLY A 271 11.67 -18.30 -10.57
C GLY A 271 12.79 -17.68 -9.73
N ILE A 272 12.43 -16.98 -8.66
CA ILE A 272 13.36 -16.35 -7.71
C ILE A 272 13.66 -17.36 -6.59
N ASP A 273 14.94 -17.50 -6.23
CA ASP A 273 15.35 -18.30 -5.09
C ASP A 273 14.91 -17.61 -3.77
N PRO A 274 14.00 -18.23 -2.99
CA PRO A 274 13.49 -17.63 -1.76
C PRO A 274 14.53 -17.48 -0.65
N GLU A 275 15.64 -18.26 -0.72
CA GLU A 275 16.74 -18.18 0.25
C GLU A 275 17.69 -17.01 -0.04
N ASN A 276 17.62 -16.44 -1.24
CA ASN A 276 18.48 -15.32 -1.63
C ASN A 276 17.81 -14.39 -2.66
N PRO A 277 16.65 -13.80 -2.33
CA PRO A 277 15.88 -13.00 -3.28
C PRO A 277 16.61 -11.72 -3.71
N VAL A 278 17.50 -11.18 -2.88
CA VAL A 278 18.27 -9.95 -3.16
C VAL A 278 19.18 -10.06 -4.40
N LYS A 279 19.50 -11.28 -4.83
CA LYS A 279 20.25 -11.49 -6.10
C LYS A 279 19.42 -11.19 -7.36
N TYR A 280 18.11 -11.10 -7.23
CA TYR A 280 17.17 -10.98 -8.33
C TYR A 280 16.41 -9.65 -8.32
N LEU A 281 16.55 -8.88 -7.25
CA LEU A 281 15.79 -7.67 -7.00
C LEU A 281 16.73 -6.48 -6.81
N ASP A 282 16.50 -5.42 -7.58
CA ASP A 282 17.29 -4.19 -7.51
C ASP A 282 16.65 -3.14 -6.60
N VAL A 283 15.30 -3.14 -6.54
CA VAL A 283 14.49 -2.19 -5.76
C VAL A 283 13.31 -2.90 -5.13
N ALA A 284 12.93 -2.50 -3.93
CA ALA A 284 11.72 -2.93 -3.25
C ALA A 284 11.01 -1.73 -2.61
N GLU A 285 9.71 -1.63 -2.84
CA GLU A 285 8.80 -0.75 -2.11
C GLU A 285 8.03 -1.59 -1.10
N VAL A 286 8.15 -1.27 0.17
CA VAL A 286 7.51 -1.99 1.26
C VAL A 286 6.56 -1.11 2.05
N HIS A 287 5.60 -1.72 2.75
CA HIS A 287 4.62 -1.00 3.55
C HIS A 287 5.25 -0.54 4.87
N ASP A 288 5.37 0.79 5.04
CA ASP A 288 5.88 1.45 6.24
C ASP A 288 4.78 2.28 6.91
N CYS A 289 3.74 1.61 7.41
CA CYS A 289 2.74 2.29 8.23
C CYS A 289 3.27 2.66 9.62
N PHE A 290 4.25 1.91 10.11
CA PHE A 290 5.07 2.15 11.28
C PHE A 290 6.47 1.62 11.01
N THR A 291 7.49 2.28 11.50
CA THR A 291 8.90 1.94 11.22
C THR A 291 9.25 0.49 11.49
N ILE A 292 8.67 -0.13 12.51
CA ILE A 292 8.84 -1.58 12.77
C ILE A 292 8.27 -2.46 11.65
N ALA A 293 7.22 -2.01 10.94
CA ALA A 293 6.66 -2.78 9.83
C ALA A 293 7.66 -2.91 8.68
N GLU A 294 8.42 -1.87 8.39
CA GLU A 294 9.46 -1.90 7.37
C GLU A 294 10.60 -2.85 7.73
N ILE A 295 11.09 -2.79 8.98
CA ILE A 295 12.13 -3.71 9.49
C ILE A 295 11.66 -5.17 9.35
N MET A 296 10.44 -5.47 9.81
CA MET A 296 9.88 -6.82 9.68
C MET A 296 9.69 -7.23 8.21
N ALA A 297 9.33 -6.29 7.32
CA ALA A 297 9.17 -6.57 5.90
C ALA A 297 10.48 -7.01 5.25
N TYR A 298 11.62 -6.40 5.60
CA TYR A 298 12.93 -6.83 5.09
C TYR A 298 13.22 -8.30 5.41
N GLU A 299 12.83 -8.74 6.59
CA GLU A 299 13.02 -10.11 7.05
C GLU A 299 11.97 -11.08 6.49
N ASP A 300 10.70 -10.67 6.46
CA ASP A 300 9.59 -11.47 5.95
C ASP A 300 9.70 -11.72 4.43
N LEU A 301 10.29 -10.77 3.71
CA LEU A 301 10.58 -10.89 2.28
C LEU A 301 11.94 -11.56 1.99
N GLY A 302 12.73 -11.86 3.01
CA GLY A 302 14.02 -12.54 2.88
C GLY A 302 15.17 -11.64 2.42
N PHE A 303 15.04 -10.31 2.57
CA PHE A 303 16.11 -9.36 2.24
C PHE A 303 17.18 -9.33 3.33
N ALA A 304 16.76 -9.56 4.58
CA ALA A 304 17.61 -9.69 5.75
C ALA A 304 17.23 -10.94 6.55
N LYS A 305 18.16 -11.44 7.38
CA LYS A 305 17.85 -12.51 8.33
C LYS A 305 17.08 -11.95 9.52
N ARG A 306 16.42 -12.83 10.26
CA ARG A 306 15.71 -12.45 11.49
C ARG A 306 16.63 -11.74 12.49
N GLY A 307 16.24 -10.53 12.90
CA GLY A 307 17.01 -9.67 13.79
C GLY A 307 18.06 -8.79 13.09
N GLU A 308 18.14 -8.82 11.76
CA GLU A 308 19.10 -8.05 10.95
C GLU A 308 18.42 -7.07 9.98
N GLY A 309 17.11 -6.92 10.10
CA GLY A 309 16.26 -6.10 9.23
C GLY A 309 16.52 -4.59 9.20
#